data_e1975ca6598d529811ab8a060b1ccf1b
#
_entry.id   e1975ca6598d529811ab8a060b1ccf1b
#
_cell.length_a   1.000
_cell.length_b   1.000
_cell.length_c   1.000
_cell.angle_alpha   90.00
_cell.angle_beta   90.00
_cell.angle_gamma   90.00
#
_symmetry.space_group_name_H-M   'P 1'
#
loop_
_entity.id
_entity.type
_entity.pdbx_description
1 polymer ?
#
loop_
_entity_poly.entity_id
_entity_poly.type
_entity_poly.pdbx_seq_one_letter_code
_entity_poly.pdbx_strand_id
1 'polypeptide(L)'
;ALEPFERIRNAVGDKMEIMAELHSMWNVPMAKRITSALEDFDLTWVEDPVFMDELEKVGEVVASTHTPIAVGELLGGKAQFRDLLEQGVSLAIMDLVWGGGLTEARKVAALADTFGAPFTGHDCTGPIALTASVHMTMHAPNVFIQEMVRAFYYGWYQDLVTELPPIANGRITAPDGPGLGTTLNPD
;
A
#
# COMPACT_ATOMS: atom_id res chain seq x y z
N ALA A 1 -11.39 -21.24 2.34
CA ALA A 1 -10.57 -19.99 2.39
C ALA A 1 -10.88 -19.05 1.22
N LEU A 2 -11.29 -19.55 0.05
CA LEU A 2 -11.56 -18.73 -1.15
C LEU A 2 -12.98 -18.15 -1.20
N GLU A 3 -13.91 -18.67 -0.42
CA GLU A 3 -15.32 -18.22 -0.41
C GLU A 3 -15.51 -16.69 -0.31
N PRO A 4 -14.76 -15.93 0.52
CA PRO A 4 -14.89 -14.47 0.56
C PRO A 4 -14.60 -13.83 -0.81
N PHE A 5 -13.56 -14.27 -1.51
CA PHE A 5 -13.20 -13.76 -2.83
C PHE A 5 -14.25 -14.08 -3.88
N GLU A 6 -14.77 -15.31 -3.89
CA GLU A 6 -15.89 -15.74 -4.76
C GLU A 6 -17.13 -14.85 -4.53
N ARG A 7 -17.49 -14.62 -3.27
CA ARG A 7 -18.65 -13.78 -2.92
C ARG A 7 -18.45 -12.32 -3.33
N ILE A 8 -17.27 -11.76 -3.10
CA ILE A 8 -16.96 -10.38 -3.48
C ILE A 8 -16.96 -10.24 -4.99
N ARG A 9 -16.22 -11.08 -5.72
CA ARG A 9 -16.15 -11.02 -7.18
C ARG A 9 -17.52 -11.23 -7.82
N ASN A 10 -18.34 -12.16 -7.32
CA ASN A 10 -19.72 -12.34 -7.78
C ASN A 10 -20.61 -11.12 -7.51
N ALA A 11 -20.40 -10.41 -6.43
CA ALA A 11 -21.18 -9.24 -6.10
C ALA A 11 -20.79 -8.00 -6.90
N VAL A 12 -19.49 -7.80 -7.15
CA VAL A 12 -18.99 -6.56 -7.79
C VAL A 12 -18.71 -6.73 -9.29
N GLY A 13 -18.49 -7.96 -9.77
CA GLY A 13 -18.06 -8.22 -11.15
C GLY A 13 -16.80 -7.42 -11.46
N ASP A 14 -16.73 -6.81 -12.63
CA ASP A 14 -15.62 -5.97 -13.10
C ASP A 14 -15.75 -4.49 -12.68
N LYS A 15 -16.68 -4.18 -11.76
CA LYS A 15 -16.96 -2.78 -11.36
C LYS A 15 -16.04 -2.29 -10.24
N MET A 16 -15.28 -3.19 -9.63
CA MET A 16 -14.40 -2.87 -8.51
C MET A 16 -13.13 -3.70 -8.59
N GLU A 17 -12.00 -3.04 -8.40
CA GLU A 17 -10.72 -3.70 -8.17
C GLU A 17 -10.72 -4.39 -6.81
N ILE A 18 -10.10 -5.57 -6.74
CA ILE A 18 -9.97 -6.34 -5.50
C ILE A 18 -8.48 -6.56 -5.24
N MET A 19 -8.04 -6.24 -4.05
CA MET A 19 -6.71 -6.52 -3.54
C MET A 19 -6.82 -7.50 -2.37
N ALA A 20 -5.79 -8.30 -2.15
CA ALA A 20 -5.75 -9.25 -1.04
C ALA A 20 -4.54 -8.99 -0.16
N GLU A 21 -4.78 -8.57 1.08
CA GLU A 21 -3.74 -8.39 2.09
C GLU A 21 -3.47 -9.72 2.81
N LEU A 22 -2.21 -10.16 2.83
CA LEU A 22 -1.75 -11.35 3.55
C LEU A 22 -0.93 -11.03 4.81
N HIS A 23 -0.60 -9.75 4.97
CA HIS A 23 -0.03 -9.15 6.18
C HIS A 23 1.21 -9.88 6.73
N SER A 24 2.10 -10.30 5.85
CA SER A 24 3.38 -10.95 6.17
C SER A 24 3.28 -12.22 7.05
N MET A 25 2.13 -12.89 7.07
CA MET A 25 1.88 -13.97 8.05
C MET A 25 2.24 -15.36 7.56
N TRP A 26 2.64 -15.53 6.31
CA TRP A 26 2.77 -16.86 5.70
C TRP A 26 4.22 -17.22 5.43
N ASN A 27 4.52 -18.52 5.48
CA ASN A 27 5.77 -19.04 4.95
C ASN A 27 5.70 -19.19 3.42
N VAL A 28 6.86 -19.23 2.76
CA VAL A 28 6.96 -19.28 1.29
C VAL A 28 6.10 -20.41 0.66
N PRO A 29 6.14 -21.68 1.13
CA PRO A 29 5.30 -22.72 0.53
C PRO A 29 3.79 -22.42 0.62
N MET A 30 3.33 -21.84 1.73
CA MET A 30 1.92 -21.51 1.90
C MET A 30 1.54 -20.26 1.10
N ALA A 31 2.39 -19.23 1.08
CA ALA A 31 2.19 -18.04 0.26
C ALA A 31 2.04 -18.41 -1.22
N LYS A 32 2.92 -19.25 -1.76
CA LYS A 32 2.82 -19.76 -3.15
C LYS A 32 1.49 -20.48 -3.42
N ARG A 33 1.00 -21.28 -2.47
CA ARG A 33 -0.30 -21.95 -2.60
C ARG A 33 -1.48 -20.98 -2.57
N ILE A 34 -1.41 -19.96 -1.70
CA ILE A 34 -2.46 -18.95 -1.57
C ILE A 34 -2.49 -18.07 -2.83
N THR A 35 -1.35 -17.53 -3.26
CA THR A 35 -1.28 -16.67 -4.45
C THR A 35 -1.74 -17.40 -5.70
N SER A 36 -1.32 -18.66 -5.90
CA SER A 36 -1.80 -19.47 -7.02
C SER A 36 -3.32 -19.73 -6.97
N ALA A 37 -3.88 -19.95 -5.78
CA ALA A 37 -5.32 -20.15 -5.63
C ALA A 37 -6.15 -18.86 -5.81
N LEU A 38 -5.51 -17.70 -5.71
CA LEU A 38 -6.12 -16.38 -5.90
C LEU A 38 -6.08 -15.91 -7.38
N GLU A 39 -5.30 -16.53 -8.24
CA GLU A 39 -5.17 -16.14 -9.65
C GLU A 39 -6.52 -16.13 -10.39
N ASP A 40 -7.43 -17.06 -10.05
CA ASP A 40 -8.77 -17.16 -10.68
C ASP A 40 -9.68 -15.95 -10.36
N PHE A 41 -9.30 -15.10 -9.41
CA PHE A 41 -10.12 -13.94 -9.00
C PHE A 41 -9.72 -12.62 -9.66
N ASP A 42 -8.70 -12.61 -10.51
CA ASP A 42 -8.21 -11.42 -11.22
C ASP A 42 -7.99 -10.25 -10.25
N LEU A 43 -7.12 -10.47 -9.26
CA LEU A 43 -6.81 -9.46 -8.26
C LEU A 43 -5.85 -8.41 -8.82
N THR A 44 -6.03 -7.17 -8.42
CA THR A 44 -5.12 -6.07 -8.75
C THR A 44 -3.73 -6.32 -8.19
N TRP A 45 -3.64 -6.83 -6.94
CA TRP A 45 -2.44 -7.40 -6.34
C TRP A 45 -2.76 -8.31 -5.15
N VAL A 46 -1.78 -9.10 -4.76
CA VAL A 46 -1.66 -9.71 -3.43
C VAL A 46 -0.57 -8.98 -2.68
N GLU A 47 -0.87 -8.54 -1.46
CA GLU A 47 0.00 -7.75 -0.62
C GLU A 47 0.68 -8.59 0.43
N ASP A 48 1.94 -8.26 0.72
CA ASP A 48 2.78 -8.78 1.79
C ASP A 48 2.60 -10.29 2.04
N PRO A 49 2.86 -11.15 1.02
CA PRO A 49 2.55 -12.57 1.12
C PRO A 49 3.41 -13.32 2.13
N VAL A 50 4.62 -12.83 2.43
CA VAL A 50 5.57 -13.43 3.35
C VAL A 50 6.22 -12.36 4.22
N PHE A 51 6.80 -12.76 5.36
CA PHE A 51 7.55 -11.85 6.20
C PHE A 51 8.80 -11.32 5.49
N MET A 52 9.06 -10.01 5.63
CA MET A 52 10.09 -9.29 4.88
C MET A 52 11.46 -9.26 5.57
N ASP A 53 11.77 -10.25 6.40
CA ASP A 53 13.09 -10.39 7.04
C ASP A 53 14.19 -10.80 6.05
N GLU A 54 13.82 -11.53 5.00
CA GLU A 54 14.68 -11.95 3.89
C GLU A 54 13.94 -11.70 2.57
N LEU A 55 14.32 -10.64 1.84
CA LEU A 55 13.59 -10.19 0.65
C LEU A 55 13.63 -11.21 -0.51
N GLU A 56 14.62 -12.10 -0.52
CA GLU A 56 14.69 -13.20 -1.49
C GLU A 56 13.46 -14.12 -1.39
N LYS A 57 12.86 -14.27 -0.20
CA LYS A 57 11.62 -15.03 -0.02
C LYS A 57 10.44 -14.39 -0.76
N VAL A 58 10.41 -13.05 -0.80
CA VAL A 58 9.43 -12.31 -1.63
C VAL A 58 9.63 -12.63 -3.09
N GLY A 59 10.88 -12.58 -3.58
CA GLY A 59 11.24 -12.94 -4.96
C GLY A 59 10.82 -14.36 -5.35
N GLU A 60 10.92 -15.33 -4.41
CA GLU A 60 10.43 -16.68 -4.65
C GLU A 60 8.90 -16.75 -4.86
N VAL A 61 8.13 -15.92 -4.18
CA VAL A 61 6.66 -15.84 -4.36
C VAL A 61 6.34 -15.15 -5.68
N VAL A 62 6.98 -14.00 -5.94
CA VAL A 62 6.84 -13.27 -7.21
C VAL A 62 7.06 -14.20 -8.42
N ALA A 63 8.11 -15.00 -8.40
CA ALA A 63 8.42 -15.93 -9.48
C ALA A 63 7.43 -17.09 -9.64
N SER A 64 6.50 -17.29 -8.70
CA SER A 64 5.58 -18.44 -8.66
C SER A 64 4.13 -18.11 -9.01
N THR A 65 3.79 -16.86 -9.28
CA THR A 65 2.42 -16.42 -9.57
C THR A 65 2.37 -15.41 -10.70
N HIS A 66 1.22 -15.32 -11.38
CA HIS A 66 0.92 -14.28 -12.36
C HIS A 66 0.20 -13.08 -11.74
N THR A 67 -0.37 -13.23 -10.53
CA THR A 67 -0.98 -12.13 -9.80
C THR A 67 0.10 -11.13 -9.38
N PRO A 68 -0.07 -9.83 -9.62
CA PRO A 68 0.87 -8.82 -9.15
C PRO A 68 1.10 -8.90 -7.65
N ILE A 69 2.35 -8.77 -7.23
CA ILE A 69 2.73 -8.77 -5.81
C ILE A 69 3.15 -7.35 -5.40
N ALA A 70 2.49 -6.83 -4.37
CA ALA A 70 2.77 -5.55 -3.77
C ALA A 70 3.37 -5.75 -2.37
N VAL A 71 4.44 -5.03 -2.04
CA VAL A 71 5.18 -5.25 -0.78
C VAL A 71 5.82 -3.95 -0.32
N GLY A 72 5.98 -3.82 1.00
CA GLY A 72 6.92 -2.85 1.52
C GLY A 72 6.44 -1.99 2.68
N GLU A 73 5.22 -2.16 3.19
CA GLU A 73 4.68 -1.33 4.28
C GLU A 73 5.59 -1.31 5.52
N LEU A 74 6.29 -2.39 5.81
CA LEU A 74 7.17 -2.53 6.97
C LEU A 74 8.65 -2.13 6.69
N LEU A 75 8.98 -1.75 5.45
CA LEU A 75 10.36 -1.44 5.08
C LEU A 75 10.75 0.00 5.39
N GLY A 76 12.01 0.19 5.76
CA GLY A 76 12.59 1.51 6.05
C GLY A 76 13.65 1.95 5.04
N GLY A 77 13.41 3.08 4.40
CA GLY A 77 14.39 3.75 3.56
C GLY A 77 14.72 3.10 2.22
N LYS A 78 15.28 3.89 1.34
CA LYS A 78 15.55 3.53 -0.07
C LYS A 78 16.46 2.32 -0.28
N ALA A 79 17.30 1.96 0.68
CA ALA A 79 18.20 0.81 0.52
C ALA A 79 17.42 -0.50 0.54
N GLN A 80 16.50 -0.65 1.50
CA GLN A 80 15.63 -1.84 1.55
C GLN A 80 14.67 -1.88 0.36
N PHE A 81 14.14 -0.75 -0.05
CA PHE A 81 13.30 -0.68 -1.25
C PHE A 81 14.04 -1.01 -2.54
N ARG A 82 15.33 -0.66 -2.67
CA ARG A 82 16.14 -1.14 -3.80
C ARG A 82 16.21 -2.65 -3.80
N ASP A 83 16.58 -3.23 -2.67
CA ASP A 83 16.76 -4.68 -2.54
C ASP A 83 15.42 -5.41 -2.79
N LEU A 84 14.28 -4.82 -2.37
CA LEU A 84 12.94 -5.30 -2.68
C LEU A 84 12.62 -5.25 -4.19
N LEU A 85 12.86 -4.11 -4.82
CA LEU A 85 12.58 -3.90 -6.25
C LEU A 85 13.41 -4.84 -7.14
N GLU A 86 14.61 -5.17 -6.71
CA GLU A 86 15.46 -6.19 -7.36
C GLU A 86 14.84 -7.60 -7.31
N GLN A 87 13.90 -7.87 -6.38
CA GLN A 87 13.13 -9.13 -6.35
C GLN A 87 12.00 -9.19 -7.38
N GLY A 88 11.76 -8.10 -8.12
CA GLY A 88 10.76 -8.06 -9.19
C GLY A 88 9.32 -7.87 -8.72
N VAL A 89 9.10 -7.26 -7.56
CA VAL A 89 7.75 -6.90 -7.09
C VAL A 89 7.06 -5.98 -8.10
N SER A 90 5.76 -6.13 -8.21
CA SER A 90 4.96 -5.38 -9.19
C SER A 90 4.66 -3.96 -8.75
N LEU A 91 4.68 -3.70 -7.44
CA LEU A 91 4.34 -2.41 -6.86
C LEU A 91 5.02 -2.25 -5.49
N ALA A 92 5.53 -1.04 -5.20
CA ALA A 92 6.11 -0.69 -3.92
C ALA A 92 5.09 0.04 -3.04
N ILE A 93 4.81 -0.50 -1.85
CA ILE A 93 3.95 0.12 -0.84
C ILE A 93 4.85 0.67 0.26
N MET A 94 4.63 1.91 0.69
CA MET A 94 5.44 2.51 1.74
C MET A 94 4.60 3.25 2.78
N ASP A 95 4.80 2.87 4.04
CA ASP A 95 4.35 3.70 5.15
C ASP A 95 5.37 4.82 5.43
N LEU A 96 4.92 6.07 5.46
CA LEU A 96 5.80 7.20 5.66
C LEU A 96 6.40 7.28 7.07
N VAL A 97 5.65 6.79 8.07
CA VAL A 97 6.11 6.84 9.47
C VAL A 97 7.24 5.85 9.69
N TRP A 98 7.08 4.63 9.20
CA TRP A 98 8.10 3.58 9.32
C TRP A 98 9.22 3.73 8.31
N GLY A 99 8.88 4.22 7.12
CA GLY A 99 9.78 4.32 5.98
C GLY A 99 10.78 5.48 6.02
N GLY A 100 10.67 6.42 6.98
CA GLY A 100 11.62 7.54 7.13
C GLY A 100 11.10 8.91 6.67
N GLY A 101 9.80 9.08 6.55
CA GLY A 101 9.12 10.36 6.27
C GLY A 101 9.14 10.78 4.81
N LEU A 102 8.61 11.97 4.53
CA LEU A 102 8.42 12.52 3.18
C LEU A 102 9.71 12.55 2.34
N THR A 103 10.83 12.89 2.95
CA THR A 103 12.10 12.98 2.23
C THR A 103 12.57 11.63 1.71
N GLU A 104 12.39 10.59 2.49
CA GLU A 104 12.77 9.24 2.07
C GLU A 104 11.75 8.65 1.10
N ALA A 105 10.44 8.89 1.32
CA ALA A 105 9.38 8.45 0.41
C ALA A 105 9.55 8.99 -1.02
N ARG A 106 9.97 10.26 -1.17
CA ARG A 106 10.30 10.83 -2.49
C ARG A 106 11.42 10.07 -3.20
N LYS A 107 12.42 9.63 -2.45
CA LYS A 107 13.55 8.86 -3.02
C LYS A 107 13.09 7.44 -3.39
N VAL A 108 12.24 6.84 -2.56
CA VAL A 108 11.67 5.50 -2.82
C VAL A 108 10.78 5.54 -4.06
N ALA A 109 9.87 6.51 -4.17
CA ALA A 109 9.02 6.66 -5.35
C ALA A 109 9.83 6.87 -6.64
N ALA A 110 10.85 7.74 -6.61
CA ALA A 110 11.74 7.96 -7.75
C ALA A 110 12.58 6.71 -8.09
N LEU A 111 12.96 5.93 -7.07
CA LEU A 111 13.65 4.65 -7.29
C LEU A 111 12.71 3.63 -7.92
N ALA A 112 11.49 3.47 -7.41
CA ALA A 112 10.48 2.57 -7.98
C ALA A 112 10.19 2.91 -9.45
N ASP A 113 10.11 4.19 -9.80
CA ASP A 113 9.94 4.65 -11.18
C ASP A 113 11.06 4.15 -12.10
N THR A 114 12.31 4.10 -11.64
CA THR A 114 13.45 3.57 -12.44
C THR A 114 13.35 2.07 -12.71
N PHE A 115 12.62 1.34 -11.87
CA PHE A 115 12.31 -0.09 -12.06
C PHE A 115 11.00 -0.31 -12.84
N GLY A 116 10.29 0.76 -13.20
CA GLY A 116 8.97 0.68 -13.82
C GLY A 116 7.87 0.23 -12.85
N ALA A 117 8.13 0.27 -11.55
CA ALA A 117 7.18 -0.12 -10.52
C ALA A 117 6.36 1.10 -10.06
N PRO A 118 5.03 1.00 -10.01
CA PRO A 118 4.18 1.98 -9.34
C PRO A 118 4.49 2.07 -7.85
N PHE A 119 4.11 3.22 -7.27
CA PHE A 119 4.21 3.51 -5.84
C PHE A 119 2.82 3.69 -5.23
N THR A 120 2.63 3.19 -4.02
CA THR A 120 1.40 3.38 -3.22
C THR A 120 1.78 3.80 -1.81
N GLY A 121 1.06 4.76 -1.24
CA GLY A 121 1.19 5.13 0.16
C GLY A 121 0.34 4.20 1.03
N HIS A 122 0.94 3.58 2.04
CA HIS A 122 0.26 2.78 3.07
C HIS A 122 -0.42 3.68 4.11
N ASP A 123 -1.55 3.25 4.67
CA ASP A 123 -2.22 3.92 5.79
C ASP A 123 -2.82 2.94 6.80
N CYS A 124 -2.27 2.93 7.99
CA CYS A 124 -2.92 2.45 9.23
C CYS A 124 -2.36 3.13 10.48
N THR A 125 -1.41 4.05 10.32
CA THR A 125 -0.56 4.59 11.39
C THR A 125 -1.05 5.93 11.95
N GLY A 126 -2.09 6.51 11.37
CA GLY A 126 -2.76 7.68 11.92
C GLY A 126 -3.02 8.81 10.93
N PRO A 127 -3.86 9.80 11.31
CA PRO A 127 -4.33 10.83 10.37
C PRO A 127 -3.22 11.76 9.87
N ILE A 128 -2.17 11.97 10.65
CA ILE A 128 -1.00 12.75 10.20
C ILE A 128 -0.20 11.96 9.17
N ALA A 129 -0.04 10.65 9.36
CA ALA A 129 0.60 9.77 8.39
C ALA A 129 -0.16 9.76 7.07
N LEU A 130 -1.48 9.55 7.13
CA LEU A 130 -2.35 9.61 5.95
C LEU A 130 -2.23 10.95 5.22
N THR A 131 -2.32 12.07 5.95
CA THR A 131 -2.23 13.40 5.34
C THR A 131 -0.88 13.62 4.65
N ALA A 132 0.21 13.26 5.31
CA ALA A 132 1.56 13.35 4.71
C ALA A 132 1.71 12.42 3.49
N SER A 133 1.13 11.22 3.57
CA SER A 133 1.11 10.26 2.47
C SER A 133 0.35 10.79 1.27
N VAL A 134 -0.81 11.43 1.47
CA VAL A 134 -1.58 12.06 0.39
C VAL A 134 -0.77 13.16 -0.31
N HIS A 135 -0.07 14.04 0.44
CA HIS A 135 0.83 15.02 -0.17
C HIS A 135 1.91 14.36 -1.02
N MET A 136 2.49 13.25 -0.52
CA MET A 136 3.53 12.51 -1.23
C MET A 136 2.99 11.86 -2.50
N THR A 137 1.85 11.20 -2.42
CA THR A 137 1.23 10.50 -3.54
C THR A 137 0.71 11.48 -4.61
N MET A 138 0.22 12.65 -4.24
CA MET A 138 -0.10 13.71 -5.20
C MET A 138 1.13 14.29 -5.91
N HIS A 139 2.31 14.16 -5.32
CA HIS A 139 3.57 14.65 -5.91
C HIS A 139 4.21 13.65 -6.88
N ALA A 140 4.17 12.36 -6.59
CA ALA A 140 4.90 11.34 -7.33
C ALA A 140 4.16 10.94 -8.63
N PRO A 141 4.83 11.00 -9.80
CA PRO A 141 4.17 10.73 -11.09
C PRO A 141 3.82 9.26 -11.31
N ASN A 142 4.48 8.35 -10.60
CA ASN A 142 4.30 6.90 -10.71
C ASN A 142 3.37 6.34 -9.62
N VAL A 143 2.58 7.18 -8.96
CA VAL A 143 1.60 6.70 -7.98
C VAL A 143 0.45 5.97 -8.67
N PHE A 144 0.08 4.81 -8.11
CA PHE A 144 -1.08 4.06 -8.55
C PHE A 144 -2.33 4.49 -7.79
N ILE A 145 -2.35 4.30 -6.46
CA ILE A 145 -3.43 4.73 -5.57
C ILE A 145 -2.87 5.18 -4.22
N GLN A 146 -3.73 5.77 -3.37
CA GLN A 146 -3.48 5.98 -1.95
C GLN A 146 -4.35 5.03 -1.15
N GLU A 147 -3.75 4.23 -0.28
CA GLU A 147 -4.48 3.42 0.68
C GLU A 147 -5.09 4.28 1.79
N MET A 148 -6.21 3.83 2.32
CA MET A 148 -6.90 4.47 3.44
C MET A 148 -7.70 3.42 4.21
N VAL A 149 -7.54 3.36 5.53
CA VAL A 149 -8.38 2.53 6.38
C VAL A 149 -9.72 3.22 6.63
N ARG A 150 -10.74 2.78 5.89
CA ARG A 150 -12.07 3.41 5.91
C ARG A 150 -12.67 3.53 7.31
N ALA A 151 -12.51 2.51 8.15
CA ALA A 151 -13.02 2.51 9.51
C ALA A 151 -12.33 3.55 10.40
N PHE A 152 -11.04 3.81 10.19
CA PHE A 152 -10.29 4.83 10.93
C PHE A 152 -10.60 6.23 10.43
N TYR A 153 -10.64 6.43 9.12
CA TYR A 153 -10.93 7.72 8.49
C TYR A 153 -12.30 8.26 8.89
N TYR A 154 -13.37 7.45 8.82
CA TYR A 154 -14.72 7.84 9.23
C TYR A 154 -14.99 7.67 10.73
N GLY A 155 -14.04 7.12 11.47
CA GLY A 155 -14.06 6.94 12.91
C GLY A 155 -13.13 7.93 13.61
N TRP A 156 -12.18 7.41 14.36
CA TRP A 156 -11.36 8.15 15.33
C TRP A 156 -10.30 9.10 14.72
N TYR A 157 -9.96 8.98 13.42
CA TYR A 157 -9.00 9.91 12.80
C TYR A 157 -9.46 11.36 12.90
N GLN A 158 -10.74 11.62 12.65
CA GLN A 158 -11.32 12.96 12.73
C GLN A 158 -11.31 13.57 14.14
N ASP A 159 -11.19 12.73 15.17
CA ASP A 159 -11.13 13.22 16.56
C ASP A 159 -9.73 13.75 16.91
N LEU A 160 -8.70 13.34 16.18
CA LEU A 160 -7.31 13.67 16.46
C LEU A 160 -6.78 14.90 15.72
N VAL A 161 -7.41 15.28 14.61
CA VAL A 161 -6.91 16.37 13.75
C VAL A 161 -8.03 17.36 13.39
N THR A 162 -7.62 18.58 13.08
CA THR A 162 -8.55 19.64 12.70
C THR A 162 -9.18 19.44 11.33
N GLU A 163 -8.48 18.74 10.44
CA GLU A 163 -8.94 18.46 9.08
C GLU A 163 -8.32 17.17 8.55
N LEU A 164 -9.12 16.32 7.91
CA LEU A 164 -8.65 15.15 7.18
C LEU A 164 -8.55 15.45 5.68
N PRO A 165 -7.67 14.76 4.95
CA PRO A 165 -7.62 14.81 3.49
C PRO A 165 -9.02 14.55 2.89
N PRO A 166 -9.63 15.50 2.14
CA PRO A 166 -10.98 15.34 1.66
C PRO A 166 -11.09 14.23 0.62
N ILE A 167 -12.16 13.42 0.74
CA ILE A 167 -12.49 12.35 -0.19
C ILE A 167 -13.77 12.71 -0.95
N ALA A 168 -13.69 12.75 -2.28
CA ALA A 168 -14.83 12.98 -3.14
C ALA A 168 -14.70 12.18 -4.44
N ASN A 169 -15.79 11.52 -4.85
CA ASN A 169 -15.87 10.79 -6.12
C ASN A 169 -14.74 9.75 -6.30
N GLY A 170 -14.40 9.01 -5.23
CA GLY A 170 -13.33 8.01 -5.24
C GLY A 170 -11.91 8.59 -5.29
N ARG A 171 -11.75 9.87 -5.03
CA ARG A 171 -10.45 10.55 -4.99
C ARG A 171 -10.21 11.16 -3.62
N ILE A 172 -8.97 11.08 -3.17
CA ILE A 172 -8.47 11.76 -1.98
C ILE A 172 -7.49 12.86 -2.42
N THR A 173 -7.55 14.03 -1.77
CA THR A 173 -6.67 15.17 -2.04
C THR A 173 -6.10 15.73 -0.75
N ALA A 174 -4.97 16.42 -0.83
CA ALA A 174 -4.40 17.08 0.35
C ALA A 174 -5.32 18.23 0.83
N PRO A 175 -5.37 18.49 2.15
CA PRO A 175 -6.05 19.69 2.67
C PRO A 175 -5.36 20.98 2.20
N ASP A 176 -6.16 22.04 2.03
CA ASP A 176 -5.67 23.38 1.71
C ASP A 176 -5.24 24.10 2.99
N GLY A 177 -3.96 24.31 3.18
CA GLY A 177 -3.46 25.03 4.36
C GLY A 177 -1.94 25.02 4.49
N PRO A 178 -1.37 25.77 5.41
CA PRO A 178 0.08 25.75 5.67
C PRO A 178 0.55 24.39 6.17
N GLY A 179 1.75 23.98 5.76
CA GLY A 179 2.34 22.70 6.15
C GLY A 179 1.59 21.53 5.55
N LEU A 180 1.06 20.64 6.39
CA LEU A 180 0.22 19.51 5.95
C LEU A 180 -1.25 19.90 5.71
N GLY A 181 -1.62 21.17 6.02
CA GLY A 181 -3.02 21.63 5.95
C GLY A 181 -3.88 21.14 7.13
N THR A 182 -3.28 20.56 8.15
CA THR A 182 -3.97 20.07 9.36
C THR A 182 -3.08 20.24 10.60
N THR A 183 -3.69 20.23 11.77
CA THR A 183 -3.01 20.23 13.08
C THR A 183 -3.69 19.22 14.00
N LEU A 184 -2.96 18.77 15.02
CA LEU A 184 -3.56 17.94 16.08
C LEU A 184 -4.58 18.75 16.88
N ASN A 185 -5.68 18.11 17.24
CA ASN A 185 -6.61 18.66 18.21
C ASN A 185 -5.94 18.71 19.59
N PRO A 186 -6.09 19.78 20.37
CA PRO A 186 -5.34 19.97 21.63
C PRO A 186 -5.86 19.08 22.79
N ASP A 187 -7.03 18.49 22.70
CA ASP A 187 -7.68 17.71 23.77
C ASP A 187 -8.33 16.43 23.22
#